data_3c0c894b2a089e45c661ab3557db39f9
#
_entry.id   3c0c894b2a089e45c661ab3557db39f9
#
_cell.length_a   1.000
_cell.length_b   1.000
_cell.length_c   1.000
_cell.angle_alpha   90.00
_cell.angle_beta   90.00
_cell.angle_gamma   90.00
#
_symmetry.space_group_name_H-M   'P 1'
#
loop_
_entity.id
_entity.type
_entity.pdbx_description
1 polymer ?
#
loop_
_entity_poly.entity_id
_entity_poly.type
_entity_poly.pdbx_seq_one_letter_code
_entity_poly.pdbx_strand_id
1 'polypeptide(L)'
;MDFTENEVVTDVRQLASDVFKRRVSEDRLRLIEASSPGHDETLWDGLARSGLLGISIGGAHGGGGLDWSACCAVLEEQARFVAPVPLWPHYVGVQALSSANSTEHSAQMLRDLAAGTARVTVALEEYSTSPAATDPATPTCMASPFSEDTWLLEGQKAAVPAISVARHVLVSATAPAGVGLFLVDPNGAGVRSDAVPVTDHGSAGDLTLNGAIGLAVGAPGDGLLATVLAHARVALAALQLGVTDSVIARTATYLSSRVQFDRPLGTFQAAQHQMADCYIGAEAMRTTLWQAIDCLDKGGSGRSTELAVRVAKWWADNAGLAAVFAAVHLHGGLGVDVDYPLHRYFLWGKQLAVTLGGRGAGLAQLGALLASEHLPSELEGVR
;
A
#
# COMPACT_ATOMS: atom_id res chain seq x y z
N MET A 1 14.57 -18.97 -9.11
CA MET A 1 13.24 -18.38 -8.84
C MET A 1 12.32 -18.86 -9.94
N ASP A 2 11.19 -19.44 -9.62
CA ASP A 2 10.14 -19.77 -10.56
C ASP A 2 9.22 -18.54 -10.68
N PHE A 3 9.04 -18.03 -11.89
CA PHE A 3 8.18 -16.88 -12.18
C PHE A 3 6.76 -17.29 -12.59
N THR A 4 6.42 -18.56 -12.39
CA THR A 4 5.06 -19.06 -12.64
C THR A 4 4.20 -18.82 -11.41
N GLU A 5 3.09 -18.10 -11.58
CA GLU A 5 2.10 -17.94 -10.51
C GLU A 5 1.50 -19.30 -10.16
N ASN A 6 1.40 -19.66 -8.89
CA ASN A 6 0.79 -20.91 -8.48
C ASN A 6 -0.74 -20.89 -8.70
N GLU A 7 -1.35 -22.08 -8.82
CA GLU A 7 -2.78 -22.25 -9.12
C GLU A 7 -3.67 -21.52 -8.11
N VAL A 8 -3.34 -21.57 -6.82
CA VAL A 8 -4.11 -20.91 -5.75
C VAL A 8 -4.13 -19.40 -5.92
N VAL A 9 -2.98 -18.78 -6.23
CA VAL A 9 -2.88 -17.32 -6.45
C VAL A 9 -3.64 -16.94 -7.72
N THR A 10 -3.55 -17.76 -8.78
CA THR A 10 -4.31 -17.57 -10.02
C THR A 10 -5.83 -17.59 -9.76
N ASP A 11 -6.33 -18.54 -8.96
CA ASP A 11 -7.75 -18.63 -8.59
C ASP A 11 -8.19 -17.42 -7.76
N VAL A 12 -7.37 -16.98 -6.81
CA VAL A 12 -7.62 -15.77 -6.01
C VAL A 12 -7.68 -14.53 -6.91
N ARG A 13 -6.74 -14.39 -7.85
CA ARG A 13 -6.74 -13.29 -8.82
C ARG A 13 -8.02 -13.28 -9.65
N GLN A 14 -8.44 -14.44 -10.15
CA GLN A 14 -9.68 -14.57 -10.92
C GLN A 14 -10.90 -14.20 -10.09
N LEU A 15 -11.01 -14.70 -8.84
CA LEU A 15 -12.08 -14.35 -7.92
C LEU A 15 -12.13 -12.83 -7.64
N ALA A 16 -10.98 -12.22 -7.35
CA ALA A 16 -10.89 -10.78 -7.11
C ALA A 16 -11.32 -9.98 -8.35
N SER A 17 -10.81 -10.35 -9.53
CA SER A 17 -11.19 -9.74 -10.81
C SER A 17 -12.70 -9.80 -11.05
N ASP A 18 -13.32 -10.95 -10.79
CA ASP A 18 -14.76 -11.13 -10.94
C ASP A 18 -15.58 -10.28 -9.96
N VAL A 19 -15.11 -10.13 -8.72
CA VAL A 19 -15.75 -9.26 -7.72
C VAL A 19 -15.68 -7.80 -8.15
N PHE A 20 -14.50 -7.33 -8.54
CA PHE A 20 -14.31 -5.93 -8.98
C PHE A 20 -15.07 -5.64 -10.26
N LYS A 21 -14.97 -6.49 -11.28
CA LYS A 21 -15.66 -6.33 -12.56
C LYS A 21 -17.18 -6.22 -12.44
N ARG A 22 -17.79 -6.95 -11.49
CA ARG A 22 -19.25 -6.90 -11.27
C ARG A 22 -19.72 -5.67 -10.51
N ARG A 23 -18.83 -5.04 -9.71
CA ARG A 23 -19.23 -3.99 -8.75
C ARG A 23 -18.66 -2.62 -9.05
N VAL A 24 -17.57 -2.54 -9.81
CA VAL A 24 -16.92 -1.28 -10.16
C VAL A 24 -17.34 -0.88 -11.58
N SER A 25 -17.98 0.27 -11.69
CA SER A 25 -18.33 0.91 -12.96
C SER A 25 -17.96 2.40 -12.90
N GLU A 26 -17.84 3.05 -14.04
CA GLU A 26 -17.55 4.49 -14.09
C GLU A 26 -18.57 5.34 -13.30
N ASP A 27 -19.87 5.01 -13.41
CA ASP A 27 -20.92 5.70 -12.66
C ASP A 27 -20.81 5.45 -11.16
N ARG A 28 -20.43 4.22 -10.76
CA ARG A 28 -20.19 3.89 -9.36
C ARG A 28 -19.00 4.67 -8.81
N LEU A 29 -17.91 4.75 -9.56
CA LEU A 29 -16.71 5.51 -9.17
C LEU A 29 -17.07 7.00 -8.98
N ARG A 30 -17.78 7.64 -9.93
CA ARG A 30 -18.22 9.03 -9.79
C ARG A 30 -19.08 9.25 -8.53
N LEU A 31 -19.99 8.31 -8.24
CA LEU A 31 -20.84 8.38 -7.05
C LEU A 31 -20.02 8.34 -5.76
N ILE A 32 -19.04 7.43 -5.69
CA ILE A 32 -18.19 7.27 -4.50
C ILE A 32 -17.24 8.47 -4.34
N GLU A 33 -16.62 8.95 -5.42
CA GLU A 33 -15.75 10.13 -5.41
C GLU A 33 -16.47 11.40 -4.93
N ALA A 34 -17.77 11.53 -5.23
CA ALA A 34 -18.62 12.62 -4.76
C ALA A 34 -19.14 12.42 -3.33
N SER A 35 -18.94 11.25 -2.73
CA SER A 35 -19.43 10.91 -1.39
C SER A 35 -18.37 11.16 -0.31
N SER A 36 -18.81 11.34 0.93
CA SER A 36 -17.95 11.25 2.11
C SER A 36 -18.37 9.99 2.89
N PRO A 37 -17.46 9.11 3.18
CA PRO A 37 -16.00 9.23 3.27
C PRO A 37 -15.17 8.74 2.06
N GLY A 38 -15.72 8.64 0.87
CA GLY A 38 -14.95 8.33 -0.35
C GLY A 38 -14.50 6.87 -0.48
N HIS A 39 -15.28 5.91 0.07
CA HIS A 39 -15.04 4.48 -0.11
C HIS A 39 -16.35 3.72 -0.35
N ASP A 40 -16.25 2.54 -0.99
CA ASP A 40 -17.42 1.74 -1.40
C ASP A 40 -17.73 0.64 -0.38
N GLU A 41 -18.70 0.90 0.52
CA GLU A 41 -19.20 -0.08 1.50
C GLU A 41 -19.78 -1.33 0.84
N THR A 42 -20.51 -1.16 -0.27
CA THR A 42 -21.12 -2.31 -0.98
C THR A 42 -20.06 -3.23 -1.56
N LEU A 43 -18.95 -2.65 -2.05
CA LEU A 43 -17.82 -3.41 -2.53
C LEU A 43 -17.08 -4.08 -1.37
N TRP A 44 -16.88 -3.37 -0.25
CA TRP A 44 -16.28 -3.93 0.97
C TRP A 44 -17.03 -5.15 1.46
N ASP A 45 -18.37 -5.07 1.60
CA ASP A 45 -19.22 -6.21 1.94
C ASP A 45 -19.13 -7.35 0.92
N GLY A 46 -18.94 -7.03 -0.35
CA GLY A 46 -18.74 -8.02 -1.41
C GLY A 46 -17.43 -8.79 -1.23
N LEU A 47 -16.36 -8.10 -0.90
CA LEU A 47 -15.04 -8.67 -0.62
C LEU A 47 -15.08 -9.54 0.65
N ALA A 48 -15.79 -9.08 1.70
CA ALA A 48 -16.00 -9.85 2.92
C ALA A 48 -16.70 -11.18 2.62
N ARG A 49 -17.83 -11.14 1.90
CA ARG A 49 -18.58 -12.36 1.53
C ARG A 49 -17.79 -13.32 0.64
N SER A 50 -16.82 -12.83 -0.10
CA SER A 50 -15.93 -13.64 -0.93
C SER A 50 -14.69 -14.16 -0.18
N GLY A 51 -14.56 -13.84 1.13
CA GLY A 51 -13.42 -14.24 1.96
C GLY A 51 -12.11 -13.47 1.66
N LEU A 52 -12.17 -12.46 0.78
CA LEU A 52 -10.98 -11.75 0.32
C LEU A 52 -10.39 -10.82 1.40
N LEU A 53 -11.19 -10.33 2.36
CA LEU A 53 -10.67 -9.49 3.45
C LEU A 53 -9.80 -10.26 4.44
N GLY A 54 -10.14 -11.52 4.71
CA GLY A 54 -9.41 -12.38 5.63
C GLY A 54 -8.45 -13.36 4.94
N ILE A 55 -8.05 -13.10 3.71
CA ILE A 55 -7.34 -14.07 2.87
C ILE A 55 -6.04 -14.57 3.50
N SER A 56 -5.28 -13.72 4.21
CA SER A 56 -4.05 -14.08 4.94
C SER A 56 -4.27 -14.44 6.41
N ILE A 57 -5.48 -14.26 6.93
CA ILE A 57 -5.82 -14.65 8.31
C ILE A 57 -5.92 -16.16 8.39
N GLY A 58 -5.31 -16.78 9.41
CA GLY A 58 -5.38 -18.23 9.59
C GLY A 58 -6.80 -18.76 9.76
N GLY A 59 -7.07 -19.99 9.29
CA GLY A 59 -8.38 -20.64 9.33
C GLY A 59 -9.02 -20.71 10.71
N ALA A 60 -8.24 -20.76 11.80
CA ALA A 60 -8.72 -20.70 13.18
C ALA A 60 -9.48 -19.40 13.52
N HIS A 61 -9.25 -18.34 12.75
CA HIS A 61 -9.91 -17.06 12.88
C HIS A 61 -10.84 -16.72 11.70
N GLY A 62 -11.24 -17.74 10.92
CA GLY A 62 -12.20 -17.58 9.83
C GLY A 62 -11.62 -17.03 8.53
N GLY A 63 -10.30 -17.00 8.39
CA GLY A 63 -9.63 -16.56 7.16
C GLY A 63 -9.17 -17.69 6.25
N GLY A 64 -8.50 -17.34 5.15
CA GLY A 64 -8.01 -18.26 4.12
C GLY A 64 -6.67 -18.93 4.44
N GLY A 65 -5.86 -18.33 5.29
CA GLY A 65 -4.52 -18.81 5.65
C GLY A 65 -3.53 -18.81 4.49
N LEU A 66 -3.75 -17.95 3.48
CA LEU A 66 -2.88 -17.87 2.31
C LEU A 66 -1.72 -16.90 2.54
N ASP A 67 -0.67 -17.05 1.74
CA ASP A 67 0.54 -16.26 1.79
C ASP A 67 0.32 -14.84 1.24
N TRP A 68 1.33 -13.96 1.40
CA TRP A 68 1.26 -12.57 0.97
C TRP A 68 1.08 -12.40 -0.55
N SER A 69 1.54 -13.37 -1.33
CA SER A 69 1.29 -13.47 -2.78
C SER A 69 -0.19 -13.37 -3.14
N ALA A 70 -1.07 -14.02 -2.37
CA ALA A 70 -2.52 -13.94 -2.57
C ALA A 70 -3.07 -12.52 -2.28
N CYS A 71 -2.59 -11.87 -1.22
CA CYS A 71 -2.94 -10.46 -0.95
C CYS A 71 -2.51 -9.54 -2.09
N CYS A 72 -1.29 -9.71 -2.61
CA CYS A 72 -0.77 -8.93 -3.73
C CYS A 72 -1.60 -9.14 -5.00
N ALA A 73 -2.03 -10.35 -5.31
CA ALA A 73 -2.91 -10.63 -6.45
C ALA A 73 -4.24 -9.86 -6.34
N VAL A 74 -4.85 -9.80 -5.15
CA VAL A 74 -6.07 -9.01 -4.91
C VAL A 74 -5.80 -7.50 -5.09
N LEU A 75 -4.67 -7.00 -4.59
CA LEU A 75 -4.29 -5.58 -4.70
C LEU A 75 -4.00 -5.16 -6.15
N GLU A 76 -3.34 -6.01 -6.94
CA GLU A 76 -3.15 -5.76 -8.37
C GLU A 76 -4.51 -5.64 -9.09
N GLU A 77 -5.44 -6.56 -8.82
CA GLU A 77 -6.79 -6.50 -9.40
C GLU A 77 -7.58 -5.29 -8.89
N GLN A 78 -7.51 -4.93 -7.60
CA GLN A 78 -8.09 -3.69 -7.08
C GLN A 78 -7.64 -2.48 -7.90
N ALA A 79 -6.35 -2.37 -8.13
CA ALA A 79 -5.75 -1.24 -8.84
C ALA A 79 -6.07 -1.24 -10.36
N ARG A 80 -6.27 -2.40 -10.97
CA ARG A 80 -6.76 -2.51 -12.36
C ARG A 80 -8.13 -1.85 -12.56
N PHE A 81 -8.94 -1.84 -11.51
CA PHE A 81 -10.27 -1.22 -11.51
C PHE A 81 -10.31 0.12 -10.77
N VAL A 82 -9.19 0.61 -10.21
CA VAL A 82 -9.13 1.78 -9.32
C VAL A 82 -10.24 1.77 -8.27
N ALA A 83 -10.43 0.60 -7.66
CA ALA A 83 -11.56 0.32 -6.79
C ALA A 83 -11.40 0.99 -5.42
N PRO A 84 -12.32 1.88 -4.99
CA PRO A 84 -12.15 2.74 -3.81
C PRO A 84 -12.48 2.00 -2.50
N VAL A 85 -11.62 1.07 -2.11
CA VAL A 85 -11.67 0.32 -0.84
C VAL A 85 -10.29 0.26 -0.20
N PRO A 86 -10.17 0.33 1.14
CA PRO A 86 -8.89 0.43 1.84
C PRO A 86 -8.24 -0.94 2.07
N LEU A 87 -7.95 -1.72 1.01
CA LEU A 87 -7.41 -3.07 1.18
C LEU A 87 -5.97 -3.10 1.66
N TRP A 88 -5.08 -2.26 1.09
CA TRP A 88 -3.67 -2.33 1.47
C TRP A 88 -3.41 -2.02 2.95
N PRO A 89 -4.00 -0.97 3.57
CA PRO A 89 -3.79 -0.72 4.98
C PRO A 89 -4.45 -1.79 5.85
N HIS A 90 -5.58 -2.34 5.42
CA HIS A 90 -6.24 -3.45 6.09
C HIS A 90 -5.37 -4.70 6.11
N TYR A 91 -4.85 -5.15 4.96
CA TYR A 91 -3.98 -6.33 4.90
C TYR A 91 -2.69 -6.17 5.70
N VAL A 92 -2.08 -4.99 5.65
CA VAL A 92 -0.87 -4.69 6.43
C VAL A 92 -1.16 -4.70 7.94
N GLY A 93 -2.28 -4.12 8.36
CA GLY A 93 -2.73 -4.16 9.75
C GLY A 93 -3.05 -5.59 10.24
N VAL A 94 -3.73 -6.37 9.40
CA VAL A 94 -3.98 -7.79 9.65
C VAL A 94 -2.67 -8.57 9.82
N GLN A 95 -1.69 -8.34 8.94
CA GLN A 95 -0.38 -9.00 9.02
C GLN A 95 0.33 -8.68 10.33
N ALA A 96 0.30 -7.42 10.77
CA ALA A 96 0.88 -7.03 12.06
C ALA A 96 0.22 -7.76 13.24
N LEU A 97 -1.12 -7.77 13.28
CA LEU A 97 -1.90 -8.42 14.33
C LEU A 97 -1.74 -9.93 14.34
N SER A 98 -1.62 -10.56 13.18
CA SER A 98 -1.38 -12.01 13.05
C SER A 98 0.03 -12.43 13.48
N SER A 99 1.02 -11.52 13.35
CA SER A 99 2.42 -11.78 13.73
C SER A 99 2.69 -11.53 15.20
N ALA A 100 1.82 -10.84 15.91
CA ALA A 100 1.94 -10.57 17.34
C ALA A 100 1.51 -11.78 18.19
N ASN A 101 1.90 -11.79 19.46
CA ASN A 101 1.47 -12.83 20.41
C ASN A 101 -0.05 -12.90 20.50
N SER A 102 -0.60 -14.10 20.33
CA SER A 102 -2.05 -14.32 20.32
C SER A 102 -2.64 -14.21 21.74
N THR A 103 -3.56 -13.28 21.91
CA THR A 103 -4.47 -13.20 23.06
C THR A 103 -5.89 -13.47 22.59
N GLU A 104 -6.85 -13.77 23.51
CA GLU A 104 -8.26 -13.92 23.10
C GLU A 104 -8.82 -12.64 22.47
N HIS A 105 -8.36 -11.47 22.93
CA HIS A 105 -8.74 -10.19 22.36
C HIS A 105 -8.25 -10.02 20.91
N SER A 106 -6.99 -10.35 20.63
CA SER A 106 -6.44 -10.33 19.26
C SER A 106 -7.13 -11.36 18.36
N ALA A 107 -7.46 -12.55 18.89
CA ALA A 107 -8.18 -13.58 18.16
C ALA A 107 -9.59 -13.12 17.73
N GLN A 108 -10.35 -12.46 18.63
CA GLN A 108 -11.65 -11.90 18.28
C GLN A 108 -11.53 -10.79 17.23
N MET A 109 -10.53 -9.92 17.38
CA MET A 109 -10.26 -8.86 16.41
C MET A 109 -9.98 -9.42 15.01
N LEU A 110 -9.14 -10.46 14.91
CA LEU A 110 -8.86 -11.11 13.62
C LEU A 110 -10.14 -11.71 12.99
N ARG A 111 -11.04 -12.30 13.80
CA ARG A 111 -12.35 -12.76 13.29
C ARG A 111 -13.19 -11.63 12.72
N ASP A 112 -13.25 -10.50 13.43
CA ASP A 112 -14.03 -9.33 12.99
C ASP A 112 -13.44 -8.68 11.72
N LEU A 113 -12.11 -8.66 11.60
CA LEU A 113 -11.40 -8.19 10.41
C LEU A 113 -11.63 -9.13 9.22
N ALA A 114 -11.58 -10.46 9.42
CA ALA A 114 -11.86 -11.44 8.38
C ALA A 114 -13.30 -11.35 7.87
N ALA A 115 -14.26 -11.14 8.78
CA ALA A 115 -15.66 -10.96 8.46
C ALA A 115 -15.98 -9.58 7.85
N GLY A 116 -15.05 -8.62 7.87
CA GLY A 116 -15.26 -7.25 7.40
C GLY A 116 -16.11 -6.38 8.31
N THR A 117 -16.50 -6.87 9.50
CA THR A 117 -17.27 -6.12 10.51
C THR A 117 -16.43 -5.08 11.25
N ALA A 118 -15.11 -5.23 11.21
CA ALA A 118 -14.15 -4.23 11.64
C ALA A 118 -13.14 -3.93 10.52
N ARG A 119 -12.52 -2.74 10.58
CA ARG A 119 -11.44 -2.33 9.70
C ARG A 119 -10.25 -1.86 10.53
N VAL A 120 -9.06 -2.24 10.11
CA VAL A 120 -7.81 -1.72 10.64
C VAL A 120 -7.14 -0.88 9.57
N THR A 121 -6.54 0.23 9.99
CA THR A 121 -5.64 1.03 9.15
C THR A 121 -4.27 1.19 9.81
N VAL A 122 -3.32 1.74 9.07
CA VAL A 122 -1.94 1.93 9.52
C VAL A 122 -1.54 3.41 9.45
N ALA A 123 -0.92 3.92 10.50
CA ALA A 123 -0.43 5.29 10.64
C ALA A 123 1.11 5.23 10.73
N LEU A 124 1.76 5.22 9.57
CA LEU A 124 3.20 4.98 9.42
C LEU A 124 3.99 6.24 9.02
N GLU A 125 3.34 7.21 8.34
CA GLU A 125 4.00 8.41 7.82
C GLU A 125 3.87 9.57 8.80
N GLU A 126 4.84 10.47 8.75
CA GLU A 126 4.90 11.70 9.54
C GLU A 126 5.36 12.86 8.66
N TYR A 127 4.92 14.08 8.98
CA TYR A 127 5.45 15.27 8.32
C TYR A 127 6.89 15.53 8.75
N SER A 128 7.75 15.80 7.78
CA SER A 128 9.13 16.16 8.05
C SER A 128 9.59 17.31 7.16
N THR A 129 10.44 18.16 7.72
CA THR A 129 11.12 19.24 6.99
C THR A 129 12.38 18.76 6.29
N SER A 130 12.84 17.53 6.56
CA SER A 130 14.05 16.95 5.97
C SER A 130 13.73 15.64 5.25
N PRO A 131 14.18 15.46 4.00
CA PRO A 131 14.02 14.20 3.28
C PRO A 131 14.60 12.98 4.00
N ALA A 132 15.66 13.16 4.80
CA ALA A 132 16.28 12.09 5.59
C ALA A 132 15.44 11.69 6.82
N ALA A 133 14.59 12.59 7.31
CA ALA A 133 13.72 12.34 8.47
C ALA A 133 12.34 11.79 8.07
N THR A 134 12.11 11.46 6.79
CA THR A 134 10.86 10.85 6.29
C THR A 134 10.90 9.32 6.27
N ASP A 135 11.91 8.68 6.89
CA ASP A 135 11.92 7.22 6.95
C ASP A 135 10.91 6.72 7.99
N PRO A 136 9.82 6.05 7.57
CA PRO A 136 8.82 5.50 8.49
C PRO A 136 9.39 4.49 9.50
N ALA A 137 10.63 4.03 9.30
CA ALA A 137 11.33 3.15 10.24
C ALA A 137 11.82 3.87 11.51
N THR A 138 11.86 5.22 11.49
CA THR A 138 12.30 6.06 12.62
C THR A 138 11.23 7.07 13.00
N PRO A 139 10.09 6.62 13.57
CA PRO A 139 8.99 7.52 13.91
C PRO A 139 9.38 8.53 14.99
N THR A 140 8.90 9.77 14.84
CA THR A 140 9.06 10.84 15.84
C THR A 140 7.92 10.86 16.86
N CYS A 141 6.78 10.22 16.58
CA CYS A 141 5.77 9.92 17.58
C CYS A 141 6.40 9.14 18.73
N MET A 142 6.04 9.51 19.96
CA MET A 142 6.57 8.90 21.19
C MET A 142 5.52 8.03 21.85
N ALA A 143 5.97 6.95 22.48
CA ALA A 143 5.15 6.09 23.33
C ALA A 143 5.83 5.94 24.70
N SER A 144 5.09 6.20 25.77
CA SER A 144 5.54 6.02 27.16
C SER A 144 4.65 5.02 27.89
N PRO A 145 5.21 4.14 28.75
CA PRO A 145 4.42 3.19 29.53
C PRO A 145 3.40 3.91 30.42
N PHE A 146 2.16 3.42 30.46
CA PHE A 146 1.12 3.94 31.33
C PHE A 146 0.64 2.89 32.34
N SER A 147 0.44 1.66 31.90
CA SER A 147 0.17 0.51 32.75
C SER A 147 0.83 -0.74 32.15
N GLU A 148 0.57 -1.93 32.68
CA GLU A 148 1.17 -3.18 32.25
C GLU A 148 1.04 -3.41 30.73
N ASP A 149 -0.15 -3.13 30.15
CA ASP A 149 -0.45 -3.39 28.75
C ASP A 149 -0.78 -2.11 27.94
N THR A 150 -0.80 -0.93 28.58
CA THR A 150 -1.21 0.31 27.92
C THR A 150 -0.08 1.34 27.89
N TRP A 151 -0.11 2.13 26.82
CA TRP A 151 0.88 3.16 26.51
C TRP A 151 0.21 4.49 26.24
N LEU A 152 0.85 5.58 26.59
CA LEU A 152 0.45 6.93 26.21
C LEU A 152 1.23 7.34 24.96
N LEU A 153 0.53 7.73 23.91
CA LEU A 153 1.12 8.16 22.66
C LEU A 153 1.00 9.68 22.49
N GLU A 154 2.08 10.28 22.00
CA GLU A 154 2.17 11.70 21.69
C GLU A 154 2.82 11.91 20.31
N GLY A 155 2.28 12.81 19.49
CA GLY A 155 2.81 13.19 18.20
C GLY A 155 1.75 13.32 17.11
N GLN A 156 2.20 13.28 15.86
CA GLN A 156 1.33 13.45 14.69
C GLN A 156 1.69 12.42 13.62
N LYS A 157 0.65 11.87 12.97
CA LYS A 157 0.78 11.03 11.78
C LYS A 157 0.12 11.71 10.60
N ALA A 158 0.76 11.60 9.44
CA ALA A 158 0.35 12.27 8.22
C ALA A 158 -0.48 11.34 7.34
N ALA A 159 -1.55 11.89 6.77
CA ALA A 159 -2.35 11.29 5.72
C ALA A 159 -2.70 9.80 5.96
N VAL A 160 -3.12 9.46 7.18
CA VAL A 160 -3.50 8.09 7.55
C VAL A 160 -4.65 7.61 6.67
N PRO A 161 -4.45 6.53 5.87
CA PRO A 161 -5.46 6.09 4.91
C PRO A 161 -6.70 5.55 5.63
N ALA A 162 -7.86 5.87 5.11
CA ALA A 162 -9.17 5.38 5.57
C ALA A 162 -9.44 5.54 7.07
N ILE A 163 -8.83 6.54 7.72
CA ILE A 163 -8.97 6.79 9.17
C ILE A 163 -10.43 6.99 9.58
N SER A 164 -11.23 7.64 8.74
CA SER A 164 -12.65 7.94 9.01
C SER A 164 -13.56 6.72 9.12
N VAL A 165 -13.11 5.56 8.63
CA VAL A 165 -13.89 4.31 8.62
C VAL A 165 -13.19 3.18 9.35
N ALA A 166 -12.01 3.42 9.87
CA ALA A 166 -11.25 2.46 10.65
C ALA A 166 -11.85 2.31 12.06
N ARG A 167 -11.93 1.06 12.53
CA ARG A 167 -12.24 0.74 13.94
C ARG A 167 -10.97 0.78 14.78
N HIS A 168 -9.82 0.49 14.16
CA HIS A 168 -8.53 0.41 14.81
C HIS A 168 -7.46 1.06 13.93
N VAL A 169 -6.53 1.76 14.55
CA VAL A 169 -5.38 2.37 13.90
C VAL A 169 -4.10 1.79 14.48
N LEU A 170 -3.27 1.21 13.64
CA LEU A 170 -1.95 0.74 14.03
C LEU A 170 -0.94 1.87 13.87
N VAL A 171 -0.47 2.42 14.97
CA VAL A 171 0.41 3.58 15.02
C VAL A 171 1.85 3.14 15.29
N SER A 172 2.80 3.57 14.46
CA SER A 172 4.23 3.42 14.77
C SER A 172 4.70 4.54 15.70
N ALA A 173 5.46 4.20 16.75
CA ALA A 173 6.02 5.17 17.68
C ALA A 173 7.34 4.68 18.30
N THR A 174 8.14 5.63 18.79
CA THR A 174 9.38 5.36 19.51
C THR A 174 9.08 5.23 21.00
N ALA A 175 9.45 4.10 21.58
CA ALA A 175 9.34 3.79 23.01
C ALA A 175 10.74 3.65 23.63
N PRO A 176 10.88 3.63 24.98
CA PRO A 176 12.18 3.48 25.64
C PRO A 176 12.98 2.22 25.23
N ALA A 177 12.28 1.13 24.88
CA ALA A 177 12.90 -0.12 24.45
C ALA A 177 13.19 -0.18 22.93
N GLY A 178 12.79 0.81 22.17
CA GLY A 178 12.92 0.87 20.70
C GLY A 178 11.63 1.23 20.02
N VAL A 179 11.63 1.20 18.69
CA VAL A 179 10.42 1.47 17.89
C VAL A 179 9.41 0.33 18.03
N GLY A 180 8.13 0.67 18.09
CA GLY A 180 7.04 -0.30 18.24
C GLY A 180 5.78 0.09 17.48
N LEU A 181 4.81 -0.80 17.53
CA LEU A 181 3.47 -0.62 16.97
C LEU A 181 2.44 -0.64 18.09
N PHE A 182 1.50 0.28 18.02
CA PHE A 182 0.47 0.48 19.03
C PHE A 182 -0.90 0.57 18.39
N LEU A 183 -1.83 -0.22 18.89
CA LEU A 183 -3.22 -0.22 18.45
C LEU A 183 -3.98 0.86 19.20
N VAL A 184 -4.57 1.80 18.47
CA VAL A 184 -5.28 2.97 18.99
C VAL A 184 -6.72 2.96 18.49
N ASP A 185 -7.69 3.34 19.37
CA ASP A 185 -9.04 3.65 18.94
C ASP A 185 -9.07 5.08 18.35
N PRO A 186 -9.42 5.26 17.07
CA PRO A 186 -9.44 6.59 16.44
C PRO A 186 -10.43 7.58 17.09
N ASN A 187 -11.40 7.08 17.88
CA ASN A 187 -12.36 7.88 18.62
C ASN A 187 -12.03 7.96 20.12
N GLY A 188 -10.86 7.46 20.54
CA GLY A 188 -10.41 7.44 21.91
C GLY A 188 -10.03 8.82 22.45
N ALA A 189 -9.95 8.94 23.79
CA ALA A 189 -9.48 10.16 24.42
C ALA A 189 -8.04 10.47 23.98
N GLY A 190 -7.76 11.76 23.73
CA GLY A 190 -6.44 12.21 23.28
C GLY A 190 -6.17 11.97 21.79
N VAL A 191 -7.14 11.46 21.03
CA VAL A 191 -7.04 11.22 19.58
C VAL A 191 -7.88 12.25 18.83
N ARG A 192 -7.30 12.90 17.83
CA ARG A 192 -8.00 13.77 16.89
C ARG A 192 -7.58 13.44 15.46
N SER A 193 -8.54 13.33 14.56
CA SER A 193 -8.28 13.18 13.14
C SER A 193 -8.88 14.33 12.34
N ASP A 194 -8.08 14.90 11.44
CA ASP A 194 -8.48 15.97 10.53
C ASP A 194 -8.39 15.45 9.10
N ALA A 195 -9.48 15.49 8.33
CA ALA A 195 -9.49 15.00 6.95
C ALA A 195 -8.52 15.80 6.07
N VAL A 196 -7.76 15.10 5.24
CA VAL A 196 -6.83 15.70 4.26
C VAL A 196 -7.13 15.20 2.85
N PRO A 197 -7.02 16.07 1.84
CA PRO A 197 -7.23 15.65 0.46
C PRO A 197 -6.05 14.80 -0.03
N VAL A 198 -6.37 13.70 -0.71
CA VAL A 198 -5.43 12.82 -1.39
C VAL A 198 -5.78 12.71 -2.88
N THR A 199 -4.79 12.42 -3.72
CA THR A 199 -5.00 12.53 -5.17
C THR A 199 -5.84 11.38 -5.74
N ASP A 200 -5.88 10.23 -5.10
CA ASP A 200 -6.67 9.06 -5.53
C ASP A 200 -8.16 9.13 -5.15
N HIS A 201 -8.62 10.27 -4.62
CA HIS A 201 -9.97 10.49 -4.09
C HIS A 201 -10.36 9.55 -2.93
N GLY A 202 -9.38 8.85 -2.34
CA GLY A 202 -9.57 8.06 -1.14
C GLY A 202 -9.83 8.92 0.10
N SER A 203 -10.23 8.27 1.17
CA SER A 203 -10.33 8.90 2.49
C SER A 203 -8.97 8.85 3.20
N ALA A 204 -8.46 9.98 3.64
CA ALA A 204 -7.29 10.07 4.50
C ALA A 204 -7.44 11.19 5.53
N GLY A 205 -6.66 11.14 6.60
CA GLY A 205 -6.65 12.20 7.60
C GLY A 205 -5.35 12.24 8.39
N ASP A 206 -5.01 13.44 8.85
CA ASP A 206 -3.92 13.62 9.81
C ASP A 206 -4.39 13.20 11.19
N LEU A 207 -3.56 12.45 11.89
CA LEU A 207 -3.86 11.94 13.22
C LEU A 207 -2.98 12.66 14.24
N THR A 208 -3.60 13.36 15.18
CA THR A 208 -2.94 13.99 16.34
C THR A 208 -3.18 13.14 17.58
N LEU A 209 -2.11 12.80 18.27
CA LEU A 209 -2.09 12.01 19.51
C LEU A 209 -1.58 12.90 20.63
N ASN A 210 -2.38 13.07 21.69
CA ASN A 210 -2.06 13.88 22.85
C ASN A 210 -2.46 13.11 24.12
N GLY A 211 -1.55 12.27 24.60
CA GLY A 211 -1.83 11.32 25.68
C GLY A 211 -2.84 10.23 25.25
N ALA A 212 -2.85 9.87 23.96
CA ALA A 212 -3.75 8.84 23.44
C ALA A 212 -3.36 7.46 23.98
N ILE A 213 -4.36 6.67 24.39
CA ILE A 213 -4.11 5.31 24.89
C ILE A 213 -3.93 4.36 23.71
N GLY A 214 -2.84 3.59 23.73
CA GLY A 214 -2.56 2.51 22.77
C GLY A 214 -2.22 1.21 23.48
N LEU A 215 -2.54 0.09 22.82
CA LEU A 215 -2.12 -1.26 23.22
C LEU A 215 -0.94 -1.67 22.36
N ALA A 216 0.15 -2.13 22.97
CA ALA A 216 1.31 -2.59 22.20
C ALA A 216 0.94 -3.83 21.37
N VAL A 217 1.37 -3.83 20.10
CA VAL A 217 1.28 -4.97 19.18
C VAL A 217 2.69 -5.53 19.02
N GLY A 218 2.97 -6.65 19.65
CA GLY A 218 4.33 -7.11 19.87
C GLY A 218 5.04 -6.31 20.97
N ALA A 219 6.35 -6.50 21.13
CA ALA A 219 7.16 -5.74 22.06
C ALA A 219 7.91 -4.61 21.33
N PRO A 220 7.94 -3.36 21.87
CA PRO A 220 8.78 -2.32 21.27
C PRO A 220 10.24 -2.80 21.14
N GLY A 221 10.83 -2.66 19.97
CA GLY A 221 12.18 -3.13 19.66
C GLY A 221 12.28 -4.56 19.12
N ASP A 222 11.16 -5.29 18.95
CA ASP A 222 11.14 -6.68 18.44
C ASP A 222 11.32 -6.80 16.91
N GLY A 223 11.36 -5.69 16.19
CA GLY A 223 11.48 -5.66 14.72
C GLY A 223 10.16 -5.75 13.96
N LEU A 224 9.01 -5.83 14.61
CA LEU A 224 7.70 -5.93 13.94
C LEU A 224 7.42 -4.75 13.02
N LEU A 225 7.83 -3.52 13.36
CA LEU A 225 7.68 -2.36 12.49
C LEU A 225 8.40 -2.56 11.14
N ALA A 226 9.60 -3.14 11.13
CA ALA A 226 10.32 -3.41 9.89
C ALA A 226 9.56 -4.40 9.00
N THR A 227 8.98 -5.44 9.59
CA THR A 227 8.11 -6.42 8.90
C THR A 227 6.88 -5.73 8.30
N VAL A 228 6.20 -4.89 9.07
CA VAL A 228 5.01 -4.14 8.62
C VAL A 228 5.35 -3.20 7.47
N LEU A 229 6.46 -2.48 7.55
CA LEU A 229 6.93 -1.60 6.48
C LEU A 229 7.29 -2.38 5.20
N ALA A 230 7.85 -3.58 5.34
CA ALA A 230 8.14 -4.44 4.19
C ALA A 230 6.85 -4.84 3.47
N HIS A 231 5.84 -5.33 4.21
CA HIS A 231 4.53 -5.68 3.66
C HIS A 231 3.81 -4.47 3.04
N ALA A 232 3.86 -3.30 3.69
CA ALA A 232 3.27 -2.08 3.16
C ALA A 232 3.90 -1.64 1.83
N ARG A 233 5.24 -1.68 1.73
CA ARG A 233 5.95 -1.33 0.49
C ARG A 233 5.62 -2.30 -0.65
N VAL A 234 5.53 -3.59 -0.37
CA VAL A 234 5.16 -4.62 -1.36
C VAL A 234 3.69 -4.46 -1.78
N ALA A 235 2.77 -4.17 -0.85
CA ALA A 235 1.38 -3.89 -1.16
C ALA A 235 1.22 -2.68 -2.10
N LEU A 236 1.93 -1.59 -1.83
CA LEU A 236 1.93 -0.39 -2.68
C LEU A 236 2.54 -0.67 -4.06
N ALA A 237 3.59 -1.50 -4.13
CA ALA A 237 4.18 -1.91 -5.40
C ALA A 237 3.22 -2.78 -6.23
N ALA A 238 2.44 -3.66 -5.60
CA ALA A 238 1.41 -4.46 -6.25
C ALA A 238 0.28 -3.59 -6.82
N LEU A 239 -0.22 -2.62 -6.04
CA LEU A 239 -1.21 -1.64 -6.51
C LEU A 239 -0.67 -0.84 -7.70
N GLN A 240 0.57 -0.33 -7.61
CA GLN A 240 1.17 0.45 -8.67
C GLN A 240 1.33 -0.36 -9.97
N LEU A 241 1.66 -1.66 -9.86
CA LEU A 241 1.72 -2.56 -11.02
C LEU A 241 0.33 -2.71 -11.68
N GLY A 242 -0.73 -2.91 -10.90
CA GLY A 242 -2.10 -3.00 -11.40
C GLY A 242 -2.56 -1.72 -12.13
N VAL A 243 -2.24 -0.54 -11.59
CA VAL A 243 -2.44 0.75 -12.27
C VAL A 243 -1.66 0.80 -13.59
N THR A 244 -0.38 0.42 -13.56
CA THR A 244 0.53 0.48 -14.72
C THR A 244 0.05 -0.41 -15.85
N ASP A 245 -0.30 -1.67 -15.56
CA ASP A 245 -0.87 -2.61 -16.53
C ASP A 245 -2.13 -2.05 -17.20
N SER A 246 -3.01 -1.44 -16.39
CA SER A 246 -4.26 -0.87 -16.90
C SER A 246 -4.03 0.33 -17.82
N VAL A 247 -3.12 1.24 -17.46
CA VAL A 247 -2.85 2.41 -18.35
C VAL A 247 -2.15 1.98 -19.63
N ILE A 248 -1.27 1.00 -19.59
CA ILE A 248 -0.63 0.45 -20.79
C ILE A 248 -1.67 -0.15 -21.73
N ALA A 249 -2.56 -1.01 -21.24
CA ALA A 249 -3.60 -1.66 -22.04
C ALA A 249 -4.59 -0.64 -22.65
N ARG A 250 -5.06 0.32 -21.83
CA ARG A 250 -5.97 1.40 -22.28
C ARG A 250 -5.30 2.28 -23.31
N THR A 251 -4.05 2.67 -23.11
CA THR A 251 -3.30 3.52 -24.05
C THR A 251 -3.04 2.79 -25.35
N ALA A 252 -2.67 1.52 -25.33
CA ALA A 252 -2.49 0.71 -26.52
C ALA A 252 -3.79 0.63 -27.35
N THR A 253 -4.93 0.40 -26.68
CA THR A 253 -6.26 0.38 -27.34
C THR A 253 -6.60 1.74 -27.97
N TYR A 254 -6.37 2.84 -27.25
CA TYR A 254 -6.60 4.19 -27.75
C TYR A 254 -5.72 4.50 -28.98
N LEU A 255 -4.43 4.25 -28.89
CA LEU A 255 -3.47 4.51 -29.97
C LEU A 255 -3.75 3.67 -31.24
N SER A 256 -4.30 2.47 -31.08
CA SER A 256 -4.68 1.58 -32.18
C SER A 256 -5.92 2.05 -32.93
N SER A 257 -6.83 2.75 -32.25
CA SER A 257 -8.11 3.19 -32.80
C SER A 257 -8.14 4.67 -33.20
N ARG A 258 -7.38 5.53 -32.52
CA ARG A 258 -7.37 6.97 -32.76
C ARG A 258 -6.59 7.32 -34.01
N VAL A 259 -7.26 7.88 -34.99
CA VAL A 259 -6.67 8.32 -36.28
C VAL A 259 -6.37 9.82 -36.23
N GLN A 260 -5.14 10.19 -36.57
CA GLN A 260 -4.69 11.55 -36.88
C GLN A 260 -3.62 11.48 -37.97
N PHE A 261 -3.55 12.51 -38.83
CA PHE A 261 -2.65 12.52 -39.97
C PHE A 261 -2.85 11.29 -40.89
N ASP A 262 -4.10 10.92 -41.11
CA ASP A 262 -4.58 9.83 -41.98
C ASP A 262 -4.15 8.40 -41.56
N ARG A 263 -3.69 8.22 -40.33
CA ARG A 263 -3.30 6.89 -39.78
C ARG A 263 -3.49 6.79 -38.29
N PRO A 264 -3.58 5.56 -37.72
CA PRO A 264 -3.63 5.36 -36.27
C PRO A 264 -2.40 5.93 -35.57
N LEU A 265 -2.60 6.55 -34.38
CA LEU A 265 -1.50 7.12 -33.58
C LEU A 265 -0.42 6.08 -33.22
N GLY A 266 -0.80 4.83 -32.99
CA GLY A 266 0.12 3.73 -32.71
C GLY A 266 1.07 3.36 -33.84
N THR A 267 0.92 3.94 -35.05
CA THR A 267 1.86 3.76 -36.17
C THR A 267 3.04 4.74 -36.13
N PHE A 268 3.00 5.75 -35.24
CA PHE A 268 4.10 6.71 -35.09
C PHE A 268 5.17 6.16 -34.17
N GLN A 269 6.44 6.22 -34.58
CA GLN A 269 7.57 5.71 -33.81
C GLN A 269 7.66 6.32 -32.40
N ALA A 270 7.38 7.63 -32.26
CA ALA A 270 7.41 8.29 -30.97
C ALA A 270 6.42 7.66 -29.96
N ALA A 271 5.21 7.30 -30.41
CA ALA A 271 4.23 6.62 -29.58
C ALA A 271 4.66 5.17 -29.25
N GLN A 272 5.20 4.46 -30.26
CA GLN A 272 5.69 3.09 -30.08
C GLN A 272 6.83 3.01 -29.08
N HIS A 273 7.81 3.91 -29.14
CA HIS A 273 8.94 3.95 -28.21
C HIS A 273 8.49 4.24 -26.78
N GLN A 274 7.60 5.23 -26.58
CA GLN A 274 7.07 5.52 -25.25
C GLN A 274 6.30 4.32 -24.67
N MET A 275 5.49 3.64 -25.47
CA MET A 275 4.79 2.44 -25.03
C MET A 275 5.73 1.28 -24.73
N ALA A 276 6.81 1.11 -25.51
CA ALA A 276 7.84 0.11 -25.26
C ALA A 276 8.56 0.39 -23.93
N ASP A 277 8.92 1.65 -23.63
CA ASP A 277 9.53 2.05 -22.38
C ASP A 277 8.59 1.78 -21.17
N CYS A 278 7.30 2.07 -21.32
CA CYS A 278 6.29 1.75 -20.29
C CYS A 278 6.21 0.23 -20.04
N TYR A 279 6.23 -0.58 -21.11
CA TYR A 279 6.18 -2.03 -21.00
C TYR A 279 7.43 -2.60 -20.33
N ILE A 280 8.62 -2.13 -20.73
CA ILE A 280 9.89 -2.52 -20.09
C ILE A 280 9.89 -2.18 -18.60
N GLY A 281 9.39 -0.97 -18.25
CA GLY A 281 9.25 -0.56 -16.87
C GLY A 281 8.28 -1.45 -16.08
N ALA A 282 7.14 -1.82 -16.67
CA ALA A 282 6.17 -2.72 -16.03
C ALA A 282 6.75 -4.12 -15.77
N GLU A 283 7.53 -4.66 -16.70
CA GLU A 283 8.19 -5.97 -16.52
C GLU A 283 9.29 -5.92 -15.44
N ALA A 284 10.02 -4.81 -15.33
CA ALA A 284 10.96 -4.60 -14.23
C ALA A 284 10.25 -4.51 -12.88
N MET A 285 9.10 -3.78 -12.81
CA MET A 285 8.24 -3.74 -11.62
C MET A 285 7.75 -5.14 -11.24
N ARG A 286 7.22 -5.90 -12.18
CA ARG A 286 6.68 -7.26 -11.97
C ARG A 286 7.74 -8.20 -11.43
N THR A 287 8.92 -8.25 -12.08
CA THR A 287 10.01 -9.13 -11.69
C THR A 287 10.53 -8.82 -10.29
N THR A 288 10.72 -7.53 -9.96
CA THR A 288 11.22 -7.12 -8.65
C THR A 288 10.16 -7.29 -7.56
N LEU A 289 8.87 -7.08 -7.89
CA LEU A 289 7.75 -7.34 -6.99
C LEU A 289 7.68 -8.84 -6.63
N TRP A 290 7.77 -9.73 -7.61
CA TRP A 290 7.76 -11.17 -7.36
C TRP A 290 8.93 -11.62 -6.50
N GLN A 291 10.12 -11.06 -6.71
CA GLN A 291 11.27 -11.32 -5.84
C GLN A 291 10.98 -10.89 -4.39
N ALA A 292 10.39 -9.72 -4.18
CA ALA A 292 10.07 -9.24 -2.84
C ALA A 292 8.99 -10.09 -2.17
N ILE A 293 7.95 -10.50 -2.90
CA ILE A 293 6.89 -11.41 -2.43
C ILE A 293 7.50 -12.76 -2.02
N ASP A 294 8.32 -13.37 -2.87
CA ASP A 294 8.98 -14.66 -2.58
C ASP A 294 9.84 -14.60 -1.31
N CYS A 295 10.52 -13.47 -1.08
CA CYS A 295 11.26 -13.25 0.17
C CYS A 295 10.34 -13.20 1.38
N LEU A 296 9.19 -12.52 1.30
CA LEU A 296 8.23 -12.40 2.41
C LEU A 296 7.53 -13.73 2.69
N ASP A 297 7.04 -14.43 1.68
CA ASP A 297 6.32 -15.70 1.80
C ASP A 297 7.20 -16.82 2.40
N LYS A 298 8.52 -16.74 2.18
CA LYS A 298 9.51 -17.63 2.82
C LYS A 298 9.87 -17.23 4.26
N GLY A 299 9.21 -16.24 4.83
CA GLY A 299 9.53 -15.71 6.16
C GLY A 299 10.90 -15.02 6.20
N GLY A 300 11.39 -14.56 5.07
CA GLY A 300 12.68 -13.88 4.94
C GLY A 300 12.70 -12.60 5.77
N SER A 301 13.80 -12.37 6.45
CA SER A 301 14.07 -11.18 7.24
C SER A 301 15.51 -10.70 7.03
N GLY A 302 15.81 -9.53 7.53
CA GLY A 302 17.13 -8.95 7.42
C GLY A 302 17.39 -8.28 6.06
N ARG A 303 18.67 -8.00 5.81
CA ARG A 303 19.14 -7.12 4.73
C ARG A 303 18.72 -7.55 3.32
N SER A 304 18.79 -8.84 3.01
CA SER A 304 18.46 -9.36 1.67
C SER A 304 16.99 -9.11 1.32
N THR A 305 16.10 -9.37 2.26
CA THR A 305 14.66 -9.11 2.11
C THR A 305 14.39 -7.61 2.04
N GLU A 306 15.02 -6.82 2.91
CA GLU A 306 14.88 -5.37 2.87
C GLU A 306 15.31 -4.78 1.52
N LEU A 307 16.44 -5.25 0.96
CA LEU A 307 16.92 -4.83 -0.35
C LEU A 307 15.90 -5.18 -1.44
N ALA A 308 15.40 -6.41 -1.48
CA ALA A 308 14.41 -6.83 -2.47
C ALA A 308 13.13 -5.98 -2.40
N VAL A 309 12.62 -5.73 -1.19
CA VAL A 309 11.42 -4.92 -0.95
C VAL A 309 11.63 -3.46 -1.38
N ARG A 310 12.76 -2.85 -1.02
CA ARG A 310 13.08 -1.46 -1.40
C ARG A 310 13.28 -1.31 -2.91
N VAL A 311 13.89 -2.29 -3.56
CA VAL A 311 14.07 -2.33 -5.03
C VAL A 311 12.69 -2.40 -5.70
N ALA A 312 11.80 -3.29 -5.25
CA ALA A 312 10.45 -3.40 -5.79
C ALA A 312 9.66 -2.09 -5.65
N LYS A 313 9.68 -1.47 -4.45
CA LYS A 313 9.01 -0.18 -4.22
C LYS A 313 9.60 0.93 -5.08
N TRP A 314 10.94 1.01 -5.21
CA TRP A 314 11.57 2.02 -6.05
C TRP A 314 11.19 1.88 -7.53
N TRP A 315 11.18 0.66 -8.07
CA TRP A 315 10.73 0.42 -9.45
C TRP A 315 9.26 0.81 -9.63
N ALA A 316 8.40 0.49 -8.66
CA ALA A 316 7.00 0.88 -8.66
C ALA A 316 6.85 2.41 -8.71
N ASP A 317 7.57 3.14 -7.85
CA ASP A 317 7.51 4.60 -7.78
C ASP A 317 8.06 5.28 -9.04
N ASN A 318 9.13 4.73 -9.61
CA ASN A 318 9.80 5.34 -10.75
C ASN A 318 9.11 5.00 -12.08
N ALA A 319 8.96 3.71 -12.39
CA ALA A 319 8.41 3.26 -13.66
C ALA A 319 6.88 3.43 -13.72
N GLY A 320 6.18 3.16 -12.60
CA GLY A 320 4.73 3.36 -12.53
C GLY A 320 4.33 4.81 -12.71
N LEU A 321 5.03 5.74 -12.03
CA LEU A 321 4.79 7.17 -12.23
C LEU A 321 5.09 7.61 -13.68
N ALA A 322 6.19 7.13 -14.28
CA ALA A 322 6.52 7.41 -15.66
C ALA A 322 5.45 6.92 -16.63
N ALA A 323 4.90 5.71 -16.40
CA ALA A 323 3.86 5.12 -17.24
C ALA A 323 2.56 5.91 -17.22
N VAL A 324 2.08 6.38 -16.04
CA VAL A 324 0.86 7.18 -15.97
C VAL A 324 1.02 8.55 -16.63
N PHE A 325 2.21 9.18 -16.52
CA PHE A 325 2.50 10.42 -17.26
C PHE A 325 2.57 10.20 -18.78
N ALA A 326 3.21 9.13 -19.23
CA ALA A 326 3.27 8.78 -20.65
C ALA A 326 1.86 8.51 -21.21
N ALA A 327 1.01 7.81 -20.46
CA ALA A 327 -0.37 7.56 -20.86
C ALA A 327 -1.17 8.85 -21.04
N VAL A 328 -1.09 9.78 -20.07
CA VAL A 328 -1.73 11.11 -20.19
C VAL A 328 -1.20 11.86 -21.42
N HIS A 329 0.12 11.89 -21.61
CA HIS A 329 0.74 12.55 -22.76
C HIS A 329 0.24 11.97 -24.09
N LEU A 330 0.18 10.65 -24.22
CA LEU A 330 -0.23 9.95 -25.45
C LEU A 330 -1.74 10.12 -25.76
N HIS A 331 -2.58 10.38 -24.76
CA HIS A 331 -4.00 10.72 -24.94
C HIS A 331 -4.23 12.21 -25.22
N GLY A 332 -3.23 13.07 -24.97
CA GLY A 332 -3.35 14.52 -25.06
C GLY A 332 -4.38 15.08 -24.08
N GLY A 333 -5.16 16.09 -24.49
CA GLY A 333 -6.16 16.70 -23.61
C GLY A 333 -7.18 15.74 -23.00
N LEU A 334 -7.52 14.66 -23.72
CA LEU A 334 -8.41 13.62 -23.23
C LEU A 334 -7.87 12.91 -21.97
N GLY A 335 -6.53 12.82 -21.83
CA GLY A 335 -5.89 12.13 -20.70
C GLY A 335 -6.12 12.78 -19.34
N VAL A 336 -6.49 14.07 -19.30
CA VAL A 336 -6.79 14.83 -18.09
C VAL A 336 -8.28 15.19 -17.95
N ASP A 337 -9.10 14.77 -18.90
CA ASP A 337 -10.54 14.97 -18.86
C ASP A 337 -11.16 14.12 -17.75
N VAL A 338 -11.91 14.74 -16.84
CA VAL A 338 -12.57 14.07 -15.69
C VAL A 338 -13.69 13.12 -16.11
N ASP A 339 -14.23 13.28 -17.32
CA ASP A 339 -15.23 12.37 -17.88
C ASP A 339 -14.60 11.15 -18.57
N TYR A 340 -13.28 11.16 -18.79
CA TYR A 340 -12.55 10.05 -19.38
C TYR A 340 -11.81 9.24 -18.30
N PRO A 341 -11.91 7.90 -18.25
CA PRO A 341 -11.44 7.08 -17.14
C PRO A 341 -9.97 7.23 -16.78
N LEU A 342 -9.10 7.63 -17.71
CA LEU A 342 -7.65 7.64 -17.54
C LEU A 342 -7.18 8.56 -16.40
N HIS A 343 -7.89 9.68 -16.13
CA HIS A 343 -7.52 10.62 -15.07
C HIS A 343 -7.44 9.93 -13.71
N ARG A 344 -8.29 8.92 -13.40
CA ARG A 344 -8.27 8.19 -12.14
C ARG A 344 -6.99 7.38 -11.97
N TYR A 345 -6.57 6.69 -13.02
CA TYR A 345 -5.32 5.94 -13.01
C TYR A 345 -4.10 6.85 -12.84
N PHE A 346 -4.13 8.03 -13.45
CA PHE A 346 -3.11 9.05 -13.26
C PHE A 346 -3.03 9.52 -11.80
N LEU A 347 -4.17 9.81 -11.19
CA LEU A 347 -4.25 10.27 -9.80
C LEU A 347 -3.84 9.18 -8.81
N TRP A 348 -4.28 7.93 -9.02
CA TRP A 348 -3.86 6.78 -8.24
C TRP A 348 -2.36 6.53 -8.35
N GLY A 349 -1.82 6.51 -9.56
CA GLY A 349 -0.39 6.31 -9.77
C GLY A 349 0.47 7.38 -9.10
N LYS A 350 0.00 8.62 -9.06
CA LYS A 350 0.67 9.71 -8.30
C LYS A 350 0.61 9.48 -6.80
N GLN A 351 -0.55 9.12 -6.25
CA GLN A 351 -0.69 8.84 -4.81
C GLN A 351 0.23 7.71 -4.39
N LEU A 352 0.17 6.57 -5.08
CA LEU A 352 0.96 5.39 -4.76
C LEU A 352 2.47 5.64 -4.84
N ALA A 353 2.90 6.46 -5.82
CA ALA A 353 4.32 6.76 -6.01
C ALA A 353 4.94 7.65 -4.94
N VAL A 354 4.13 8.34 -4.11
CA VAL A 354 4.63 9.19 -3.03
C VAL A 354 4.40 8.58 -1.65
N THR A 355 3.48 7.65 -1.51
CA THR A 355 3.19 6.98 -0.24
C THR A 355 4.38 6.15 0.23
N LEU A 356 4.77 6.32 1.48
CA LEU A 356 5.97 5.77 2.12
C LEU A 356 7.30 6.22 1.47
N GLY A 357 7.37 7.47 1.00
CA GLY A 357 8.60 8.20 0.72
C GLY A 357 8.88 8.58 -0.73
N GLY A 358 8.37 7.86 -1.74
CA GLY A 358 8.59 8.16 -3.15
C GLY A 358 10.01 7.88 -3.67
N ARG A 359 10.19 8.02 -5.00
CA ARG A 359 11.40 7.55 -5.72
C ARG A 359 12.71 8.15 -5.23
N GLY A 360 12.72 9.43 -4.84
CA GLY A 360 13.94 10.13 -4.41
C GLY A 360 14.43 9.65 -3.05
N ALA A 361 13.53 9.61 -2.06
CA ALA A 361 13.81 9.09 -0.73
C ALA A 361 14.14 7.59 -0.79
N GLY A 362 13.38 6.80 -1.58
CA GLY A 362 13.62 5.37 -1.79
C GLY A 362 15.00 5.08 -2.36
N LEU A 363 15.48 5.87 -3.34
CA LEU A 363 16.82 5.72 -3.89
C LEU A 363 17.91 6.07 -2.88
N ALA A 364 17.71 7.13 -2.08
CA ALA A 364 18.65 7.51 -1.02
C ALA A 364 18.75 6.42 0.06
N GLN A 365 17.62 5.84 0.47
CA GLN A 365 17.58 4.73 1.43
C GLN A 365 18.23 3.46 0.88
N LEU A 366 18.01 3.13 -0.40
CA LEU A 366 18.72 2.04 -1.08
C LEU A 366 20.23 2.27 -1.10
N GLY A 367 20.66 3.49 -1.44
CA GLY A 367 22.08 3.88 -1.42
C GLY A 367 22.70 3.72 -0.04
N ALA A 368 22.02 4.18 1.02
CA ALA A 368 22.46 4.03 2.40
C ALA A 368 22.57 2.55 2.82
N LEU A 369 21.58 1.73 2.43
CA LEU A 369 21.61 0.29 2.69
C LEU A 369 22.80 -0.39 2.00
N LEU A 370 23.08 -0.06 0.76
CA LEU A 370 24.22 -0.63 0.03
C LEU A 370 25.57 -0.14 0.59
N ALA A 371 25.69 1.15 0.93
CA ALA A 371 26.92 1.74 1.46
C ALA A 371 27.31 1.15 2.83
N SER A 372 26.36 0.78 3.66
CA SER A 372 26.64 0.14 4.98
C SER A 372 27.40 -1.19 4.88
N GLU A 373 27.49 -1.78 3.70
CA GLU A 373 28.26 -3.01 3.44
C GLU A 373 29.76 -2.77 3.30
N HIS A 374 30.17 -1.54 2.99
CA HIS A 374 31.55 -1.19 2.64
C HIS A 374 32.23 -0.30 3.68
N LEU A 375 31.55 -0.03 4.81
CA LEU A 375 32.20 0.70 5.91
C LEU A 375 33.14 -0.24 6.67
N PRO A 376 34.46 0.10 6.77
CA PRO A 376 35.37 -0.63 7.64
C PRO A 376 34.83 -0.60 9.08
N SER A 377 34.96 -1.71 9.80
CA SER A 377 34.51 -1.88 11.20
C SER A 377 35.05 -0.81 12.16
N GLU A 378 36.08 -0.09 11.76
CA GLU A 378 36.72 1.01 12.52
C GLU A 378 35.90 2.31 12.56
N LEU A 379 34.86 2.47 11.71
CA LEU A 379 33.99 3.65 11.64
C LEU A 379 32.59 3.46 12.21
N GLU A 380 32.24 2.27 12.68
CA GLU A 380 30.93 1.99 13.28
C GLU A 380 30.66 2.72 14.61
N GLY A 381 31.70 3.32 15.23
CA GLY A 381 31.63 4.04 16.50
C GLY A 381 31.42 5.57 16.40
N VAL A 382 31.24 6.12 15.21
CA VAL A 382 31.13 7.59 14.95
C VAL A 382 29.72 7.96 14.43
N ARG A 383 28.68 7.44 15.07
CA ARG A 383 27.30 7.90 14.82
C ARG A 383 26.70 8.50 16.07
#